data_fc28fc2eeaed9117282d14e5bf8c33e5
#
_entry.id   fc28fc2eeaed9117282d14e5bf8c33e5
#
_cell.length_a   1.000
_cell.length_b   1.000
_cell.length_c   1.000
_cell.angle_alpha   90.00
_cell.angle_beta   90.00
_cell.angle_gamma   90.00
#
_symmetry.space_group_name_H-M   'P 1'
#
loop_
_entity.id
_entity.type
_entity.pdbx_description
1 polymer ?
#
loop_
_entity_poly.entity_id
_entity_poly.type
_entity_poly.pdbx_seq_one_letter_code
_entity_poly.pdbx_strand_id
1 'polypeptide(L)'
;MGQLIAKLMGIFGNQEHKVIIVGLDNAGKTTILYQFNVEEIILRKTHFLMWDIGGQEALRSTWNKYYSKTEFIILVIDSTDRDRLLTTREELYKMLAHEALRDASVLIFANKQDVKDSMTTVEISQFLTLSAIKDHPWHIQGCCALTGEGLPAGLQWMLSQTTAN
;
A
#
# COMPACT_ATOMS: atom_id res chain seq x y z
N MET A 1 -17.76 -8.13 3.91
CA MET A 1 -16.73 -8.46 2.88
C MET A 1 -17.29 -8.82 1.51
N GLY A 2 -18.28 -9.67 1.43
CA GLY A 2 -18.77 -10.17 0.15
C GLY A 2 -19.20 -9.10 -0.87
N GLN A 3 -19.92 -8.08 -0.42
CA GLN A 3 -20.36 -7.00 -1.32
C GLN A 3 -19.21 -6.14 -1.81
N LEU A 4 -18.23 -5.86 -0.95
CA LEU A 4 -17.04 -5.11 -1.35
C LEU A 4 -16.24 -5.92 -2.37
N ILE A 5 -16.08 -7.21 -2.13
CA ILE A 5 -15.37 -8.10 -3.05
C ILE A 5 -16.04 -8.09 -4.42
N ALA A 6 -17.37 -8.21 -4.46
CA ALA A 6 -18.11 -8.20 -5.72
C ALA A 6 -17.90 -6.88 -6.49
N LYS A 7 -17.92 -5.74 -5.78
CA LYS A 7 -17.66 -4.44 -6.40
C LYS A 7 -16.25 -4.33 -6.95
N LEU A 8 -15.26 -4.79 -6.18
CA LEU A 8 -13.87 -4.76 -6.63
C LEU A 8 -13.67 -5.63 -7.85
N MET A 9 -14.23 -6.84 -7.84
CA MET A 9 -14.13 -7.74 -8.99
C MET A 9 -14.80 -7.16 -10.22
N GLY A 10 -15.95 -6.49 -10.06
CA GLY A 10 -16.66 -5.85 -11.18
C GLY A 10 -15.86 -4.72 -11.81
N ILE A 11 -15.09 -3.96 -11.01
CA ILE A 11 -14.29 -2.84 -11.49
C ILE A 11 -12.95 -3.32 -12.03
N PHE A 12 -12.29 -4.25 -11.32
CA PHE A 12 -10.96 -4.72 -11.73
C PHE A 12 -11.01 -5.88 -12.73
N GLY A 13 -12.19 -6.50 -12.94
CA GLY A 13 -12.31 -7.80 -13.57
C GLY A 13 -11.82 -7.94 -15.01
N ASN A 14 -11.85 -6.86 -15.80
CA ASN A 14 -11.53 -6.93 -17.23
C ASN A 14 -10.33 -6.08 -17.64
N GLN A 15 -9.70 -5.40 -16.72
CA GLN A 15 -8.54 -4.55 -17.00
C GLN A 15 -7.32 -5.04 -16.24
N GLU A 16 -6.17 -4.88 -16.86
CA GLU A 16 -4.92 -5.15 -16.17
C GLU A 16 -4.61 -4.03 -15.20
N HIS A 17 -4.27 -4.39 -13.98
CA HIS A 17 -3.91 -3.45 -12.93
C HIS A 17 -2.55 -3.81 -12.38
N LYS A 18 -1.80 -2.81 -11.99
CA LYS A 18 -0.48 -2.99 -11.41
C LYS A 18 -0.41 -2.31 -10.07
N VAL A 19 -0.10 -3.09 -9.04
CA VAL A 19 -0.03 -2.65 -7.66
C VAL A 19 1.33 -3.03 -7.08
N ILE A 20 1.97 -2.06 -6.47
CA ILE A 20 3.25 -2.26 -5.78
C ILE A 20 2.98 -2.31 -4.29
N ILE A 21 3.47 -3.34 -3.60
CA ILE A 21 3.37 -3.45 -2.15
C ILE A 21 4.77 -3.35 -1.59
N VAL A 22 5.01 -2.34 -0.77
CA VAL A 22 6.32 -2.09 -0.17
C VAL A 22 6.20 -1.88 1.33
N GLY A 23 7.27 -2.11 2.03
CA GLY A 23 7.37 -1.92 3.47
C GLY A 23 8.64 -2.58 3.98
N LEU A 24 8.99 -2.30 5.22
CA LEU A 24 10.13 -2.97 5.84
C LEU A 24 9.82 -4.45 6.06
N ASP A 25 10.87 -5.23 6.29
CA ASP A 25 10.70 -6.62 6.69
C ASP A 25 9.81 -6.70 7.94
N ASN A 26 9.02 -7.74 8.03
CA ASN A 26 8.08 -7.98 9.14
C ASN A 26 6.95 -6.95 9.29
N ALA A 27 6.76 -6.05 8.33
CA ALA A 27 5.65 -5.11 8.40
C ALA A 27 4.28 -5.76 8.17
N GLY A 28 4.26 -6.92 7.54
CA GLY A 28 3.03 -7.67 7.30
C GLY A 28 2.56 -7.69 5.85
N LYS A 29 3.44 -7.35 4.89
CA LYS A 29 3.10 -7.33 3.46
C LYS A 29 2.56 -8.67 2.97
N THR A 30 3.26 -9.75 3.31
CA THR A 30 2.87 -11.10 2.87
C THR A 30 1.51 -11.49 3.44
N THR A 31 1.26 -11.16 4.70
CA THR A 31 -0.02 -11.45 5.34
C THR A 31 -1.16 -10.69 4.68
N ILE A 32 -0.95 -9.42 4.35
CA ILE A 32 -1.95 -8.63 3.64
C ILE A 32 -2.24 -9.22 2.27
N LEU A 33 -1.22 -9.56 1.51
CA LEU A 33 -1.39 -10.17 0.20
C LEU A 33 -2.10 -11.52 0.31
N TYR A 34 -1.78 -12.31 1.34
CA TYR A 34 -2.48 -13.57 1.59
C TYR A 34 -3.97 -13.34 1.84
N GLN A 35 -4.31 -12.35 2.66
CA GLN A 35 -5.71 -12.02 2.92
C GLN A 35 -6.44 -11.60 1.64
N PHE A 36 -5.80 -10.85 0.78
CA PHE A 36 -6.38 -10.49 -0.52
C PHE A 36 -6.65 -11.73 -1.37
N ASN A 37 -5.73 -12.66 -1.41
CA ASN A 37 -5.86 -13.88 -2.20
C ASN A 37 -6.97 -14.80 -1.66
N VAL A 38 -7.05 -14.95 -0.33
CA VAL A 38 -8.09 -15.77 0.32
C VAL A 38 -9.47 -15.21 0.01
N GLU A 39 -9.60 -13.89 0.00
CA GLU A 39 -10.87 -13.23 -0.29
C GLU A 39 -11.12 -13.09 -1.79
N GLU A 40 -10.22 -13.56 -2.63
CA GLU A 40 -10.28 -13.46 -4.09
C GLU A 40 -10.51 -12.03 -4.57
N ILE A 41 -10.01 -11.05 -3.82
CA ILE A 41 -10.37 -9.65 -4.01
C ILE A 41 -9.76 -9.04 -5.25
N ILE A 42 -8.54 -9.42 -5.59
CA ILE A 42 -7.85 -8.78 -6.70
C ILE A 42 -7.26 -9.86 -7.57
N LEU A 43 -8.08 -10.44 -8.41
CA LEU A 43 -7.59 -11.61 -8.94
C LEU A 43 -7.20 -11.63 -10.30
N ARG A 44 -8.03 -11.47 -11.15
CA ARG A 44 -7.73 -11.64 -12.53
C ARG A 44 -7.05 -10.38 -13.04
N LYS A 45 -5.87 -10.50 -13.64
CA LYS A 45 -5.16 -9.41 -14.30
C LYS A 45 -4.61 -8.33 -13.39
N THR A 46 -4.50 -8.61 -12.09
CA THR A 46 -3.77 -7.70 -11.22
C THR A 46 -2.37 -8.25 -10.98
N HIS A 47 -1.38 -7.42 -11.26
CA HIS A 47 0.01 -7.78 -11.07
C HIS A 47 0.50 -7.11 -9.79
N PHE A 48 0.89 -7.93 -8.83
CA PHE A 48 1.48 -7.43 -7.59
C PHE A 48 2.99 -7.57 -7.65
N LEU A 49 3.67 -6.47 -7.35
CA LEU A 49 5.09 -6.49 -7.08
C LEU A 49 5.29 -6.17 -5.62
N MET A 50 6.07 -6.98 -4.91
CA MET A 50 6.27 -6.81 -3.49
C MET A 50 7.75 -6.88 -3.17
N TRP A 51 8.25 -5.94 -2.37
CA TRP A 51 9.63 -5.98 -1.87
C TRP A 51 9.79 -5.24 -0.56
N ASP A 52 10.90 -5.55 0.13
CA ASP A 52 11.26 -4.89 1.38
C ASP A 52 12.01 -3.59 1.09
N ILE A 53 11.64 -2.54 1.81
CA ILE A 53 12.34 -1.26 1.76
C ILE A 53 13.74 -1.45 2.36
N GLY A 54 14.72 -0.84 1.71
CA GLY A 54 16.10 -0.79 2.22
C GLY A 54 17.03 -1.88 1.71
N GLY A 55 16.50 -2.91 1.04
CA GLY A 55 17.32 -4.02 0.57
C GLY A 55 17.61 -4.04 -0.93
N GLN A 56 17.20 -3.02 -1.66
CA GLN A 56 17.11 -3.13 -3.11
C GLN A 56 17.97 -2.13 -3.90
N GLU A 57 19.02 -1.61 -3.31
CA GLU A 57 19.85 -0.61 -4.01
C GLU A 57 20.44 -1.15 -5.31
N ALA A 58 20.81 -2.43 -5.33
CA ALA A 58 21.38 -3.05 -6.50
C ALA A 58 20.40 -3.17 -7.68
N LEU A 59 19.09 -3.03 -7.43
CA LEU A 59 18.07 -3.17 -8.47
C LEU A 59 17.51 -1.84 -8.96
N ARG A 60 18.05 -0.72 -8.50
CA ARG A 60 17.51 0.63 -8.85
C ARG A 60 17.51 0.89 -10.35
N SER A 61 18.49 0.37 -11.08
CA SER A 61 18.56 0.56 -12.52
C SER A 61 17.41 -0.12 -13.28
N THR A 62 16.75 -1.11 -12.66
CA THR A 62 15.64 -1.83 -13.26
C THR A 62 14.27 -1.35 -12.79
N TRP A 63 14.22 -0.40 -11.83
CA TRP A 63 12.97 0.05 -11.23
C TRP A 63 12.01 0.70 -12.23
N ASN A 64 12.52 1.40 -13.25
CA ASN A 64 11.69 2.00 -14.29
C ASN A 64 10.75 0.98 -14.92
N LYS A 65 11.27 -0.23 -15.18
CA LYS A 65 10.49 -1.31 -15.75
C LYS A 65 9.40 -1.77 -14.79
N TYR A 66 9.73 -1.89 -13.49
CA TYR A 66 8.78 -2.33 -12.49
C TYR A 66 7.74 -1.27 -12.16
N TYR A 67 8.12 0.00 -12.21
CA TYR A 67 7.26 1.11 -11.82
C TYR A 67 6.32 1.58 -12.93
N SER A 68 6.62 1.27 -14.19
CA SER A 68 5.81 1.77 -15.31
C SER A 68 4.36 1.27 -15.20
N LYS A 69 3.42 2.19 -15.43
CA LYS A 69 1.98 1.91 -15.39
C LYS A 69 1.45 1.45 -14.03
N THR A 70 2.18 1.72 -12.95
CA THR A 70 1.69 1.43 -11.61
C THR A 70 0.54 2.35 -11.26
N GLU A 71 -0.58 1.78 -10.86
CA GLU A 71 -1.77 2.53 -10.47
C GLU A 71 -1.81 2.80 -8.96
N PHE A 72 -1.32 1.86 -8.16
CA PHE A 72 -1.37 1.96 -6.71
C PHE A 72 -0.06 1.53 -6.09
N ILE A 73 0.33 2.28 -5.07
CA ILE A 73 1.41 1.90 -4.15
C ILE A 73 0.75 1.60 -2.82
N ILE A 74 0.92 0.38 -2.32
CA ILE A 74 0.50 0.02 -0.97
C ILE A 74 1.75 0.01 -0.10
N LEU A 75 1.82 0.94 0.83
CA LEU A 75 2.91 1.00 1.81
C LEU A 75 2.42 0.38 3.10
N VAL A 76 3.09 -0.66 3.57
CA VAL A 76 2.73 -1.35 4.81
C VAL A 76 3.70 -0.96 5.91
N ILE A 77 3.17 -0.46 7.00
CA ILE A 77 3.94 0.01 8.15
C ILE A 77 3.61 -0.85 9.37
N ASP A 78 4.63 -1.30 10.07
CA ASP A 78 4.48 -1.89 11.39
C ASP A 78 4.33 -0.73 12.39
N SER A 79 3.13 -0.59 12.95
CA SER A 79 2.84 0.52 13.86
C SER A 79 3.58 0.41 15.20
N THR A 80 4.28 -0.68 15.45
CA THR A 80 5.12 -0.84 16.64
C THR A 80 6.57 -0.48 16.40
N ASP A 81 6.97 -0.30 15.14
CA ASP A 81 8.38 -0.12 14.75
C ASP A 81 8.73 1.36 14.61
N ARG A 82 8.81 2.04 15.75
CA ARG A 82 9.10 3.48 15.80
C ARG A 82 10.49 3.81 15.27
N ASP A 83 11.44 2.90 15.48
CA ASP A 83 12.85 3.16 15.18
C ASP A 83 13.13 3.22 13.69
N ARG A 84 12.34 2.53 12.87
CA ARG A 84 12.58 2.49 11.43
C ARG A 84 11.60 3.35 10.61
N LEU A 85 10.80 4.15 11.28
CA LEU A 85 9.82 4.98 10.57
C LEU A 85 10.48 6.05 9.70
N LEU A 86 11.64 6.56 10.12
CA LEU A 86 12.41 7.51 9.32
C LEU A 86 12.88 6.88 8.00
N THR A 87 13.37 5.64 8.05
CA THR A 87 13.76 4.91 6.85
C THR A 87 12.60 4.77 5.89
N THR A 88 11.43 4.40 6.41
CA THR A 88 10.20 4.29 5.63
C THR A 88 9.85 5.62 4.96
N ARG A 89 9.93 6.72 5.71
CA ARG A 89 9.66 8.06 5.19
C ARG A 89 10.57 8.42 4.03
N GLU A 90 11.86 8.21 4.20
CA GLU A 90 12.84 8.54 3.16
C GLU A 90 12.58 7.73 1.88
N GLU A 91 12.32 6.44 2.01
CA GLU A 91 12.06 5.61 0.85
C GLU A 91 10.73 5.95 0.17
N LEU A 92 9.70 6.28 0.95
CA LEU A 92 8.43 6.72 0.37
C LEU A 92 8.63 7.94 -0.53
N TYR A 93 9.33 8.96 -0.04
CA TYR A 93 9.51 10.17 -0.83
C TYR A 93 10.43 9.96 -2.03
N LYS A 94 11.39 9.05 -1.95
CA LYS A 94 12.19 8.66 -3.11
C LYS A 94 11.31 8.01 -4.18
N MET A 95 10.42 7.12 -3.77
CA MET A 95 9.48 6.48 -4.71
C MET A 95 8.57 7.51 -5.36
N LEU A 96 8.00 8.42 -4.56
CA LEU A 96 7.06 9.41 -5.09
C LEU A 96 7.71 10.41 -6.04
N ALA A 97 9.00 10.62 -5.91
CA ALA A 97 9.75 11.48 -6.82
C ALA A 97 10.06 10.81 -8.17
N HIS A 98 9.81 9.50 -8.26
CA HIS A 98 10.14 8.76 -9.47
C HIS A 98 9.09 9.02 -10.55
N GLU A 99 9.53 9.42 -11.73
CA GLU A 99 8.66 9.81 -12.84
C GLU A 99 7.66 8.71 -13.23
N ALA A 100 8.10 7.45 -13.17
CA ALA A 100 7.24 6.32 -13.54
C ALA A 100 6.07 6.10 -12.58
N LEU A 101 6.10 6.69 -11.37
CA LEU A 101 5.06 6.58 -10.36
C LEU A 101 4.21 7.85 -10.23
N ARG A 102 4.36 8.78 -11.13
CA ARG A 102 3.70 10.10 -11.03
C ARG A 102 2.18 10.03 -10.92
N ASP A 103 1.55 9.03 -11.51
CA ASP A 103 0.09 8.89 -11.53
C ASP A 103 -0.43 7.91 -10.48
N ALA A 104 0.45 7.35 -9.65
CA ALA A 104 0.04 6.34 -8.67
C ALA A 104 -0.65 6.97 -7.47
N SER A 105 -1.69 6.31 -6.99
CA SER A 105 -2.33 6.62 -5.71
C SER A 105 -1.66 5.81 -4.59
N VAL A 106 -1.55 6.36 -3.41
CA VAL A 106 -0.82 5.76 -2.30
C VAL A 106 -1.76 5.36 -1.18
N LEU A 107 -1.83 4.08 -0.88
CA LEU A 107 -2.55 3.56 0.28
C LEU A 107 -1.52 3.12 1.32
N ILE A 108 -1.60 3.69 2.50
CA ILE A 108 -0.72 3.35 3.61
C ILE A 108 -1.52 2.52 4.61
N PHE A 109 -1.11 1.26 4.81
CA PHE A 109 -1.68 0.43 5.85
C PHE A 109 -0.81 0.53 7.11
N ALA A 110 -1.37 1.13 8.16
CA ALA A 110 -0.75 1.14 9.47
C ALA A 110 -1.14 -0.16 10.18
N ASN A 111 -0.32 -1.20 9.99
CA ASN A 111 -0.60 -2.54 10.44
C ASN A 111 -0.26 -2.74 11.92
N LYS A 112 -0.74 -3.83 12.49
CA LYS A 112 -0.52 -4.23 13.88
C LYS A 112 -1.18 -3.28 14.89
N GLN A 113 -2.34 -2.74 14.51
CA GLN A 113 -3.10 -1.84 15.40
C GLN A 113 -3.67 -2.57 16.62
N ASP A 114 -3.69 -3.90 16.61
CA ASP A 114 -4.09 -4.73 17.75
C ASP A 114 -3.05 -4.72 18.86
N VAL A 115 -1.82 -4.36 18.56
CA VAL A 115 -0.74 -4.38 19.56
C VAL A 115 -0.85 -3.15 20.46
N LYS A 116 -0.75 -3.38 21.77
CA LYS A 116 -0.79 -2.30 22.76
C LYS A 116 0.35 -1.31 22.52
N ASP A 117 0.03 -0.03 22.65
CA ASP A 117 0.98 1.08 22.49
C ASP A 117 1.53 1.22 21.06
N SER A 118 0.86 0.63 20.08
CA SER A 118 1.20 0.89 18.68
C SER A 118 0.91 2.35 18.33
N MET A 119 1.63 2.87 17.36
CA MET A 119 1.39 4.23 16.87
C MET A 119 0.03 4.33 16.23
N THR A 120 -0.65 5.45 16.46
CA THR A 120 -1.92 5.75 15.79
C THR A 120 -1.67 6.17 14.35
N THR A 121 -2.72 6.12 13.53
CA THR A 121 -2.63 6.61 12.15
C THR A 121 -2.29 8.10 12.12
N VAL A 122 -2.77 8.87 13.09
CA VAL A 122 -2.46 10.31 13.19
C VAL A 122 -0.97 10.51 13.46
N GLU A 123 -0.40 9.78 14.42
CA GLU A 123 1.02 9.87 14.72
C GLU A 123 1.87 9.52 13.49
N ILE A 124 1.53 8.44 12.81
CA ILE A 124 2.25 7.99 11.63
C ILE A 124 2.14 9.03 10.51
N SER A 125 0.94 9.55 10.26
CA SER A 125 0.74 10.54 9.20
C SER A 125 1.52 11.82 9.45
N GLN A 126 1.60 12.25 10.69
CA GLN A 126 2.38 13.43 11.08
C GLN A 126 3.89 13.17 10.90
N PHE A 127 4.36 12.02 11.35
CA PHE A 127 5.78 11.68 11.20
C PHE A 127 6.19 11.56 9.74
N LEU A 128 5.36 10.92 8.92
CA LEU A 128 5.64 10.77 7.48
C LEU A 128 5.38 12.07 6.71
N THR A 129 4.80 13.08 7.34
CA THR A 129 4.46 14.35 6.72
C THR A 129 3.58 14.15 5.48
N LEU A 130 2.53 13.32 5.62
CA LEU A 130 1.68 12.98 4.47
C LEU A 130 0.99 14.20 3.87
N SER A 131 0.73 15.22 4.68
CA SER A 131 0.13 16.48 4.19
C SER A 131 1.01 17.20 3.16
N ALA A 132 2.30 16.88 3.10
CA ALA A 132 3.20 17.46 2.09
C ALA A 132 3.06 16.77 0.72
N ILE A 133 2.39 15.63 0.65
CA ILE A 133 2.17 14.95 -0.62
C ILE A 133 1.04 15.66 -1.36
N LYS A 134 1.37 16.35 -2.44
CA LYS A 134 0.39 17.12 -3.22
C LYS A 134 0.09 16.51 -4.58
N ASP A 135 1.01 15.71 -5.12
CA ASP A 135 0.94 15.21 -6.48
C ASP A 135 0.32 13.82 -6.59
N HIS A 136 0.02 13.19 -5.46
CA HIS A 136 -0.55 11.83 -5.42
C HIS A 136 -1.73 11.80 -4.45
N PRO A 137 -2.86 11.22 -4.85
CA PRO A 137 -3.90 10.90 -3.86
C PRO A 137 -3.33 9.93 -2.84
N TRP A 138 -3.64 10.12 -1.58
CA TRP A 138 -3.17 9.21 -0.55
C TRP A 138 -4.22 9.01 0.53
N HIS A 139 -4.12 7.87 1.21
CA HIS A 139 -4.96 7.54 2.35
C HIS A 139 -4.16 6.68 3.31
N ILE A 140 -4.34 6.89 4.61
CA ILE A 140 -3.77 6.02 5.63
C ILE A 140 -4.90 5.29 6.34
N GLN A 141 -4.74 3.98 6.49
CA GLN A 141 -5.74 3.10 7.08
C GLN A 141 -5.10 2.21 8.14
N GLY A 142 -5.62 2.27 9.35
CA GLY A 142 -5.21 1.34 10.40
C GLY A 142 -5.76 -0.06 10.12
N CYS A 143 -4.97 -1.07 10.40
CA CYS A 143 -5.40 -2.44 10.15
C CYS A 143 -4.70 -3.44 11.08
N CYS A 144 -5.26 -4.64 11.09
CA CYS A 144 -4.65 -5.84 11.64
C CYS A 144 -4.69 -6.92 10.57
N ALA A 145 -3.57 -7.16 9.90
CA ALA A 145 -3.52 -8.09 8.77
C ALA A 145 -3.86 -9.53 9.19
N LEU A 146 -3.56 -9.90 10.45
CA LEU A 146 -3.87 -11.24 10.94
C LEU A 146 -5.36 -11.53 10.97
N THR A 147 -6.18 -10.54 11.30
CA THR A 147 -7.64 -10.70 11.37
C THR A 147 -8.34 -10.18 10.13
N GLY A 148 -7.67 -9.37 9.33
CA GLY A 148 -8.25 -8.69 8.19
C GLY A 148 -8.92 -7.36 8.53
N GLU A 149 -8.99 -6.99 9.82
CA GLU A 149 -9.61 -5.73 10.22
C GLU A 149 -8.93 -4.55 9.56
N GLY A 150 -9.71 -3.64 9.01
CA GLY A 150 -9.23 -2.43 8.34
C GLY A 150 -8.84 -2.62 6.88
N LEU A 151 -8.64 -3.85 6.41
CA LEU A 151 -8.29 -4.09 5.02
C LEU A 151 -9.43 -3.73 4.06
N PRO A 152 -10.70 -4.07 4.35
CA PRO A 152 -11.79 -3.65 3.45
C PRO A 152 -11.89 -2.15 3.28
N ALA A 153 -11.67 -1.37 4.33
CA ALA A 153 -11.76 0.09 4.25
C ALA A 153 -10.66 0.66 3.34
N GLY A 154 -9.44 0.11 3.41
CA GLY A 154 -8.36 0.51 2.51
C GLY A 154 -8.66 0.17 1.06
N LEU A 155 -9.17 -1.02 0.83
CA LEU A 155 -9.54 -1.44 -0.53
C LEU A 155 -10.69 -0.61 -1.08
N GLN A 156 -11.64 -0.22 -0.22
CA GLN A 156 -12.73 0.65 -0.64
C GLN A 156 -12.20 2.02 -1.08
N TRP A 157 -11.21 2.55 -0.40
CA TRP A 157 -10.57 3.79 -0.82
C TRP A 157 -9.91 3.63 -2.19
N MET A 158 -9.18 2.53 -2.42
CA MET A 158 -8.60 2.26 -3.74
C MET A 158 -9.68 2.21 -4.83
N LEU A 159 -10.79 1.57 -4.53
CA LEU A 159 -11.92 1.49 -5.44
C LEU A 159 -12.44 2.89 -5.79
N SER A 160 -12.55 3.78 -4.80
CA SER A 160 -13.00 5.14 -5.04
C SER A 160 -12.09 5.92 -5.98
N GLN A 161 -10.79 5.62 -5.97
CA GLN A 161 -9.83 6.26 -6.87
C GLN A 161 -10.00 5.79 -8.31
N THR A 162 -10.39 4.54 -8.53
CA THR A 162 -10.61 4.04 -9.88
C THR A 162 -11.89 4.58 -10.50
N THR A 163 -12.91 4.86 -9.70
CA THR A 163 -14.18 5.40 -10.19
C THR A 163 -14.20 6.91 -10.33
N ALA A 164 -13.24 7.61 -9.73
CA ALA A 164 -13.14 9.07 -9.80
C ALA A 164 -12.61 9.56 -11.16
N ASN A 165 -12.10 8.66 -11.96
CA ASN A 165 -11.62 8.95 -13.31
C ASN A 165 -12.67 8.55 -14.34
#